data_89b3064d7334a27f9c573214d7343c97
#
_entry.id   89b3064d7334a27f9c573214d7343c97
#
_cell.length_a   1.000
_cell.length_b   1.000
_cell.length_c   1.000
_cell.angle_alpha   90.00
_cell.angle_beta   90.00
_cell.angle_gamma   90.00
#
_symmetry.space_group_name_H-M   'P 1'
#
loop_
_entity.id
_entity.type
_entity.pdbx_description
1 polymer ?
#
loop_
_entity_poly.entity_id
_entity_poly.type
_entity_poly.pdbx_seq_one_letter_code
_entity_poly.pdbx_strand_id
1 'polypeptide(L)'
;MSMRLVIHPESVLLNVVAEGKFSLKEGKRTFLQILEAIALHKSKKVLFDGRRLNGSPVTLERFYYGKFAAEAVASCVSGGIIGTPQFAYVLRPPLRDPGRFGETVAVNRGMHVRTFEAIEAALLWLGIEPINKPKTGNDKGRP
;
A
#
# COMPACT_ATOMS: atom_id res chain seq x y z
N MET A 1 20.02 6.67 6.06
CA MET A 1 19.07 5.71 6.65
C MET A 1 18.27 5.07 5.55
N SER A 2 18.06 3.80 5.64
CA SER A 2 17.29 3.11 4.62
C SER A 2 15.88 2.80 5.15
N MET A 3 15.02 2.38 4.25
CA MET A 3 13.70 1.93 4.59
C MET A 3 13.74 0.47 5.03
N ARG A 4 12.92 0.12 5.99
CA ARG A 4 12.75 -1.26 6.42
C ARG A 4 11.28 -1.64 6.36
N LEU A 5 11.03 -2.86 5.96
CA LEU A 5 9.69 -3.41 5.91
C LEU A 5 9.56 -4.56 6.89
N VAL A 6 8.39 -4.63 7.54
CA VAL A 6 7.97 -5.82 8.25
C VAL A 6 6.69 -6.27 7.59
N ILE A 7 6.68 -7.47 7.04
CA ILE A 7 5.57 -7.97 6.26
C ILE A 7 4.86 -9.06 7.05
N HIS A 8 3.56 -8.86 7.30
CA HIS A 8 2.72 -9.79 8.03
C HIS A 8 1.65 -10.33 7.09
N PRO A 9 1.84 -11.53 6.53
CA PRO A 9 0.78 -12.12 5.71
C PRO A 9 -0.37 -12.56 6.61
N GLU A 10 -1.55 -12.08 6.28
CA GLU A 10 -2.77 -12.42 7.00
C GLU A 10 -3.76 -13.06 6.03
N SER A 11 -4.81 -13.65 6.56
CA SER A 11 -5.72 -14.42 5.72
C SER A 11 -6.40 -13.58 4.63
N VAL A 12 -6.70 -12.29 4.93
CA VAL A 12 -7.44 -11.44 3.99
C VAL A 12 -6.60 -10.32 3.42
N LEU A 13 -5.40 -10.07 3.97
CA LEU A 13 -4.55 -9.00 3.43
C LEU A 13 -3.09 -9.23 3.77
N LEU A 14 -2.24 -8.61 2.98
CA LEU A 14 -0.81 -8.51 3.27
C LEU A 14 -0.60 -7.19 4.00
N ASN A 15 -0.22 -7.27 5.26
CA ASN A 15 0.01 -6.09 6.09
C ASN A 15 1.49 -5.76 6.08
N VAL A 16 1.85 -4.60 5.55
CA VAL A 16 3.23 -4.17 5.40
C VAL A 16 3.44 -2.93 6.25
N VAL A 17 4.36 -3.00 7.20
CA VAL A 17 4.73 -1.84 8.02
C VAL A 17 6.09 -1.38 7.56
N ALA A 18 6.18 -0.11 7.19
CA ALA A 18 7.42 0.49 6.69
C ALA A 18 7.90 1.56 7.65
N GLU A 19 9.21 1.63 7.86
CA GLU A 19 9.81 2.67 8.68
C GLU A 19 11.14 3.08 8.10
N GLY A 20 11.64 4.23 8.55
CA GLY A 20 12.89 4.79 8.09
C GLY A 20 12.66 5.99 7.19
N LYS A 21 13.67 6.32 6.40
CA LYS A 21 13.59 7.48 5.52
C LYS A 21 13.34 7.05 4.09
N PHE A 22 12.32 7.63 3.49
CA PHE A 22 12.00 7.35 2.09
C PHE A 22 13.08 7.94 1.18
N SER A 23 13.50 7.17 0.18
CA SER A 23 14.21 7.66 -0.98
C SER A 23 13.67 6.90 -2.16
N LEU A 24 13.83 7.44 -3.36
CA LEU A 24 13.33 6.77 -4.55
C LEU A 24 13.95 5.39 -4.71
N LYS A 25 15.27 5.31 -4.50
CA LYS A 25 15.99 4.03 -4.60
C LYS A 25 15.43 2.99 -3.64
N GLU A 26 15.26 3.39 -2.37
CA GLU A 26 14.74 2.48 -1.34
C GLU A 26 13.28 2.16 -1.58
N GLY A 27 12.51 3.13 -2.04
CA GLY A 27 11.11 2.89 -2.37
C GLY A 27 10.95 1.84 -3.44
N LYS A 28 11.76 1.92 -4.49
CA LYS A 28 11.74 0.91 -5.55
C LYS A 28 12.14 -0.47 -5.03
N ARG A 29 13.20 -0.52 -4.25
CA ARG A 29 13.70 -1.78 -3.70
C ARG A 29 12.65 -2.44 -2.81
N THR A 30 12.05 -1.67 -1.90
CA THR A 30 11.07 -2.23 -0.99
C THR A 30 9.78 -2.60 -1.70
N PHE A 31 9.43 -1.88 -2.76
CA PHE A 31 8.23 -2.25 -3.53
C PHE A 31 8.39 -3.63 -4.17
N LEU A 32 9.58 -3.94 -4.65
CA LEU A 32 9.82 -5.28 -5.21
C LEU A 32 9.70 -6.36 -4.14
N GLN A 33 10.10 -6.07 -2.90
CA GLN A 33 9.90 -7.02 -1.80
C GLN A 33 8.41 -7.27 -1.55
N ILE A 34 7.60 -6.22 -1.66
CA ILE A 34 6.15 -6.37 -1.51
C ILE A 34 5.59 -7.25 -2.62
N LEU A 35 6.04 -7.07 -3.86
CA LEU A 35 5.57 -7.89 -4.97
C LEU A 35 5.94 -9.35 -4.78
N GLU A 36 7.14 -9.63 -4.26
CA GLU A 36 7.53 -10.99 -3.95
C GLU A 36 6.60 -11.62 -2.92
N ALA A 37 6.24 -10.86 -1.88
CA ALA A 37 5.35 -11.36 -0.85
C ALA A 37 3.94 -11.59 -1.40
N ILE A 38 3.47 -10.72 -2.28
CA ILE A 38 2.18 -10.90 -2.93
C ILE A 38 2.17 -12.21 -3.71
N ALA A 39 3.23 -12.47 -4.46
CA ALA A 39 3.34 -13.69 -5.25
C ALA A 39 3.37 -14.93 -4.36
N LEU A 40 4.16 -14.86 -3.28
CA LEU A 40 4.31 -15.98 -2.37
C LEU A 40 3.00 -16.34 -1.66
N HIS A 41 2.30 -15.33 -1.18
CA HIS A 41 1.10 -15.52 -0.37
C HIS A 41 -0.20 -15.39 -1.15
N LYS A 42 -0.10 -15.10 -2.45
CA LYS A 42 -1.26 -14.94 -3.34
C LYS A 42 -2.22 -13.89 -2.81
N SER A 43 -1.66 -12.80 -2.30
CA SER A 43 -2.44 -11.74 -1.68
C SER A 43 -3.17 -10.93 -2.73
N LYS A 44 -4.41 -10.55 -2.43
CA LYS A 44 -5.22 -9.71 -3.30
C LYS A 44 -5.37 -8.29 -2.78
N LYS A 45 -5.05 -8.09 -1.52
CA LYS A 45 -5.18 -6.79 -0.86
C LYS A 45 -3.92 -6.53 -0.06
N VAL A 46 -3.41 -5.31 -0.16
CA VAL A 46 -2.17 -4.91 0.52
C VAL A 46 -2.46 -3.64 1.31
N LEU A 47 -2.13 -3.66 2.58
CA LEU A 47 -2.17 -2.48 3.42
C LEU A 47 -0.72 -2.09 3.71
N PHE A 48 -0.32 -0.94 3.19
CA PHE A 48 1.03 -0.41 3.40
C PHE A 48 0.94 0.67 4.47
N ASP A 49 1.41 0.35 5.66
CA ASP A 49 1.40 1.29 6.78
C ASP A 49 2.74 2.03 6.80
N GLY A 50 2.75 3.22 6.22
CA GLY A 50 3.93 4.06 6.12
C GLY A 50 3.94 5.21 7.12
N ARG A 51 3.17 5.10 8.22
CA ARG A 51 3.11 6.20 9.18
C ARG A 51 4.43 6.43 9.91
N ARG A 52 5.31 5.44 9.91
CA ARG A 52 6.65 5.56 10.53
C ARG A 52 7.73 5.92 9.53
N LEU A 53 7.35 6.14 8.28
CA LEU A 53 8.28 6.67 7.29
C LEU A 53 8.38 8.17 7.43
N ASN A 54 9.57 8.70 7.16
CA ASN A 54 9.76 10.12 7.06
C ASN A 54 10.39 10.44 5.71
N GLY A 55 10.52 11.72 5.43
CA GLY A 55 11.04 12.18 4.16
C GLY A 55 10.09 13.16 3.51
N SER A 56 10.62 13.89 2.55
CA SER A 56 9.86 14.93 1.88
C SER A 56 10.17 14.83 0.37
N PRO A 57 9.60 13.81 -0.30
CA PRO A 57 9.92 13.60 -1.71
C PRO A 57 9.46 14.78 -2.57
N VAL A 58 10.29 15.13 -3.54
CA VAL A 58 9.93 16.17 -4.52
C VAL A 58 9.00 15.55 -5.56
N THR A 59 8.37 16.43 -6.34
CA THR A 59 7.37 16.01 -7.33
C THR A 59 7.92 14.96 -8.29
N LEU A 60 9.14 15.13 -8.74
CA LEU A 60 9.74 14.19 -9.68
C LEU A 60 9.93 12.80 -9.07
N GLU A 61 10.30 12.75 -7.79
CA GLU A 61 10.42 11.47 -7.09
C GLU A 61 9.06 10.78 -6.96
N ARG A 62 8.00 11.57 -6.70
CA ARG A 62 6.65 11.02 -6.64
C ARG A 62 6.22 10.45 -7.97
N PHE A 63 6.59 11.15 -9.05
CA PHE A 63 6.28 10.68 -10.40
C PHE A 63 6.97 9.36 -10.69
N TYR A 64 8.27 9.29 -10.42
CA TYR A 64 9.02 8.08 -10.74
C TYR A 64 8.63 6.90 -9.87
N TYR A 65 8.30 7.14 -8.61
CA TYR A 65 7.84 6.04 -7.76
C TYR A 65 6.50 5.49 -8.26
N GLY A 66 5.53 6.37 -8.54
CA GLY A 66 4.23 5.93 -9.03
C GLY A 66 4.33 5.19 -10.36
N LYS A 67 5.15 5.71 -11.26
CA LYS A 67 5.38 5.08 -12.55
C LYS A 67 6.01 3.71 -12.38
N PHE A 68 7.06 3.60 -11.55
CA PHE A 68 7.75 2.35 -11.31
C PHE A 68 6.80 1.31 -10.70
N ALA A 69 6.06 1.70 -9.67
CA ALA A 69 5.16 0.78 -8.99
C ALA A 69 4.11 0.22 -9.96
N ALA A 70 3.48 1.10 -10.74
CA ALA A 70 2.45 0.68 -11.66
C ALA A 70 3.01 -0.25 -12.75
N GLU A 71 4.19 0.08 -13.27
CA GLU A 71 4.81 -0.74 -14.32
C GLU A 71 5.25 -2.10 -13.79
N ALA A 72 5.77 -2.14 -12.56
CA ALA A 72 6.17 -3.40 -11.95
C ALA A 72 4.97 -4.30 -11.70
N VAL A 73 3.86 -3.73 -11.21
CA VAL A 73 2.62 -4.50 -11.02
C VAL A 73 2.14 -5.03 -12.36
N ALA A 74 2.08 -4.17 -13.37
CA ALA A 74 1.58 -4.57 -14.69
C ALA A 74 2.41 -5.70 -15.29
N SER A 75 3.72 -5.64 -15.11
CA SER A 75 4.61 -6.68 -15.60
C SER A 75 4.36 -8.02 -14.90
N CYS A 76 4.17 -8.00 -13.59
CA CYS A 76 3.87 -9.22 -12.84
C CYS A 76 2.50 -9.79 -13.19
N VAL A 77 1.52 -8.93 -13.41
CA VAL A 77 0.18 -9.38 -13.78
C VAL A 77 0.19 -10.00 -15.17
N SER A 78 0.82 -9.35 -16.15
CA SER A 78 0.83 -9.88 -17.51
C SER A 78 1.68 -11.13 -17.62
N GLY A 79 2.67 -11.31 -16.74
CA GLY A 79 3.45 -12.54 -16.66
C GLY A 79 2.77 -13.67 -15.90
N GLY A 80 1.59 -13.43 -15.34
CA GLY A 80 0.86 -14.45 -14.60
C GLY A 80 1.43 -14.73 -13.22
N ILE A 81 2.31 -13.88 -12.72
CA ILE A 81 2.96 -14.09 -11.43
C ILE A 81 2.03 -13.71 -10.28
N ILE A 82 1.26 -12.63 -10.46
CA ILE A 82 0.28 -12.17 -9.47
C ILE A 82 -1.03 -11.87 -10.18
N GLY A 83 -2.12 -11.83 -9.39
CA GLY A 83 -3.38 -11.29 -9.89
C GLY A 83 -3.33 -9.77 -9.89
N THR A 84 -4.48 -9.11 -9.83
CA THR A 84 -4.54 -7.65 -9.79
C THR A 84 -4.77 -7.23 -8.35
N PRO A 85 -3.72 -6.90 -7.59
CA PRO A 85 -3.90 -6.57 -6.18
C PRO A 85 -4.41 -5.14 -6.01
N GLN A 86 -5.03 -4.93 -4.86
CA GLN A 86 -5.52 -3.63 -4.44
C GLN A 86 -4.57 -3.12 -3.34
N PHE A 87 -4.04 -1.92 -3.51
CA PHE A 87 -3.06 -1.36 -2.59
C PHE A 87 -3.63 -0.15 -1.86
N ALA A 88 -3.61 -0.18 -0.54
CA ALA A 88 -3.94 0.98 0.29
C ALA A 88 -2.69 1.43 1.02
N TYR A 89 -2.26 2.66 0.78
CA TYR A 89 -1.10 3.24 1.45
C TYR A 89 -1.58 4.20 2.52
N VAL A 90 -1.13 4.00 3.76
CA VAL A 90 -1.40 4.93 4.86
C VAL A 90 -0.13 5.73 5.11
N LEU A 91 -0.19 7.01 4.85
CA LEU A 91 0.97 7.89 4.89
C LEU A 91 0.61 9.18 5.61
N ARG A 92 1.62 9.86 6.16
CA ARG A 92 1.45 11.17 6.79
C ARG A 92 2.16 12.23 5.96
N PRO A 93 1.68 13.47 6.02
CA PRO A 93 2.43 14.56 5.38
C PRO A 93 3.80 14.72 6.04
N PRO A 94 4.82 15.14 5.31
CA PRO A 94 4.80 15.53 3.89
C PRO A 94 4.96 14.34 2.94
N LEU A 95 5.13 13.13 3.46
CA LEU A 95 5.26 11.96 2.60
C LEU A 95 3.99 11.77 1.78
N ARG A 96 2.83 11.89 2.42
CA ARG A 96 1.57 11.90 1.69
C ARG A 96 1.37 13.27 1.06
N ASP A 97 1.19 13.26 -0.24
CA ASP A 97 0.97 14.47 -1.01
C ASP A 97 -0.52 14.85 -0.96
N PRO A 98 -0.88 16.04 -0.48
CA PRO A 98 -2.28 16.44 -0.48
C PRO A 98 -2.91 16.40 -1.87
N GLY A 99 -2.14 16.70 -2.92
CA GLY A 99 -2.61 16.64 -4.30
C GLY A 99 -2.63 15.24 -4.87
N ARG A 100 -2.11 14.26 -4.13
CA ARG A 100 -2.11 12.85 -4.54
C ARG A 100 -1.48 12.63 -5.90
N PHE A 101 -0.40 13.34 -6.19
CA PHE A 101 0.21 13.29 -7.50
C PHE A 101 0.76 11.90 -7.84
N GLY A 102 1.52 11.29 -6.92
CA GLY A 102 2.08 9.95 -7.17
C GLY A 102 0.98 8.90 -7.33
N GLU A 103 -0.07 8.99 -6.52
CA GLU A 103 -1.22 8.13 -6.64
C GLU A 103 -1.87 8.27 -8.02
N THR A 104 -2.05 9.52 -8.47
CA THR A 104 -2.66 9.79 -9.77
C THR A 104 -1.83 9.21 -10.90
N VAL A 105 -0.50 9.35 -10.82
CA VAL A 105 0.40 8.77 -11.82
C VAL A 105 0.21 7.26 -11.92
N ALA A 106 0.15 6.59 -10.76
CA ALA A 106 0.03 5.14 -10.72
C ALA A 106 -1.35 4.68 -11.21
N VAL A 107 -2.40 5.36 -10.77
CA VAL A 107 -3.77 5.02 -11.17
C VAL A 107 -3.94 5.18 -12.67
N ASN A 108 -3.40 6.24 -13.24
CA ASN A 108 -3.51 6.47 -14.69
C ASN A 108 -2.77 5.41 -15.49
N ARG A 109 -1.89 4.65 -14.87
CA ARG A 109 -1.18 3.55 -15.50
C ARG A 109 -1.76 2.20 -15.15
N GLY A 110 -2.96 2.17 -14.57
CA GLY A 110 -3.69 0.94 -14.33
C GLY A 110 -3.48 0.29 -12.97
N MET A 111 -2.74 0.90 -12.08
CA MET A 111 -2.56 0.35 -10.74
C MET A 111 -3.77 0.66 -9.87
N HIS A 112 -4.24 -0.33 -9.12
CA HIS A 112 -5.37 -0.15 -8.22
C HIS A 112 -4.84 0.25 -6.84
N VAL A 113 -4.66 1.55 -6.64
CA VAL A 113 -4.00 2.08 -5.45
C VAL A 113 -4.69 3.35 -4.98
N ARG A 114 -4.67 3.56 -3.66
CA ARG A 114 -5.18 4.79 -3.07
C ARG A 114 -4.42 5.08 -1.78
N THR A 115 -4.24 6.36 -1.47
CA THR A 115 -3.54 6.79 -0.25
C THR A 115 -4.51 7.36 0.76
N PHE A 116 -4.18 7.16 2.03
CA PHE A 116 -5.01 7.56 3.16
C PHE A 116 -4.13 8.10 4.27
N GLU A 117 -4.72 8.83 5.21
CA GLU A 117 -4.01 9.26 6.42
C GLU A 117 -4.38 8.40 7.63
N ALA A 118 -5.45 7.61 7.54
CA ALA A 118 -5.92 6.80 8.64
C ALA A 118 -6.09 5.35 8.22
N ILE A 119 -5.73 4.44 9.12
CA ILE A 119 -5.84 3.00 8.87
C ILE A 119 -7.30 2.60 8.64
N GLU A 120 -8.23 3.19 9.41
CA GLU A 120 -9.63 2.82 9.30
C GLU A 120 -10.19 3.10 7.91
N ALA A 121 -9.83 4.25 7.35
CA ALA A 121 -10.29 4.59 6.01
C ALA A 121 -9.70 3.64 4.96
N ALA A 122 -8.45 3.25 5.14
CA ALA A 122 -7.79 2.33 4.24
C ALA A 122 -8.46 0.95 4.27
N LEU A 123 -8.74 0.45 5.48
CA LEU A 123 -9.39 -0.85 5.63
C LEU A 123 -10.80 -0.82 5.03
N LEU A 124 -11.52 0.26 5.23
CA LEU A 124 -12.85 0.41 4.67
C LEU A 124 -12.81 0.35 3.13
N TRP A 125 -11.86 1.06 2.53
CA TRP A 125 -11.71 1.05 1.08
C TRP A 125 -11.33 -0.35 0.56
N LEU A 126 -10.52 -1.08 1.34
CA LEU A 126 -10.15 -2.45 0.98
C LEU A 126 -11.30 -3.44 1.18
N GLY A 127 -12.38 -3.01 1.86
CA GLY A 127 -13.50 -3.90 2.14
C GLY A 127 -13.22 -4.86 3.28
N ILE A 128 -12.39 -4.46 4.23
CA ILE A 128 -12.00 -5.32 5.33
C ILE A 128 -12.52 -4.73 6.63
N GLU A 129 -13.20 -5.55 7.42
CA GLU A 129 -13.68 -5.13 8.74
C GLU A 129 -12.53 -5.05 9.72
N PRO A 130 -12.46 -4.01 10.55
CA PRO A 130 -11.42 -3.97 11.58
C PRO A 130 -11.59 -5.12 12.55
N ILE A 131 -10.50 -5.83 12.83
CA ILE A 131 -10.55 -7.02 13.68
C ILE A 131 -10.99 -6.67 15.09
N ASN A 132 -10.50 -5.56 15.60
CA ASN A 132 -10.76 -5.18 16.99
C ASN A 132 -12.11 -4.50 17.19
N LYS A 133 -12.90 -4.39 16.14
CA LYS A 133 -14.21 -3.78 16.25
C LYS A 133 -15.16 -4.75 16.95
N PRO A 134 -15.79 -4.36 18.07
CA PRO A 134 -16.69 -5.27 18.75
C PRO A 134 -17.89 -5.59 17.89
N LYS A 135 -18.35 -6.82 17.95
CA LYS A 135 -19.59 -7.23 17.35
C LYS A 135 -20.71 -6.84 18.28
N THR A 136 -21.63 -6.12 17.79
CA THR A 136 -22.76 -5.73 18.60
C THR A 136 -23.93 -6.58 18.21
N GLY A 137 -24.04 -7.14 18.75
CA GLY A 137 -24.59 -7.54 18.55
C GLY A 137 -25.27 -7.45 18.14
N ASN A 138 -24.91 -7.23 18.11
CA ASN A 138 -25.07 -6.98 17.83
C ASN A 138 -25.28 -6.80 17.25
N ASP A 139 -25.46 -7.23 17.21
CA ASP A 139 -25.27 -6.95 16.79
C ASP A 139 -25.81 -6.82 16.33
N LYS A 140 -26.34 -6.92 16.30
CA LYS A 140 -26.43 -6.71 16.08
C LYS A 140 -26.89 -6.62 15.86
N GLY A 141 -27.53 -6.88 16.11
CA GLY A 141 -27.29 -6.56 16.12
C GLY A 141 -27.60 -6.53 16.06
N ARG A 142 -27.87 -6.76 16.13
CA ARG A 142 -27.52 -6.59 16.24
C ARG A 142 -27.72 -6.60 16.43
N PRO A 143 -28.17 -6.84 16.73
CA PRO A 143 -27.97 -6.86 16.90
C PRO A 143 -27.95 -7.08 17.05
#